data_a753874a4ccd9826c9454682cb9f4d56
#
_entry.id   a753874a4ccd9826c9454682cb9f4d56
#
_cell.length_a   1.000
_cell.length_b   1.000
_cell.length_c   1.000
_cell.angle_alpha   90.00
_cell.angle_beta   90.00
_cell.angle_gamma   90.00
#
_symmetry.space_group_name_H-M   'P 1'
#
loop_
_entity.id
_entity.type
_entity.pdbx_description
1 polymer ?
#
loop_
_entity_poly.entity_id
_entity_poly.type
_entity_poly.pdbx_seq_one_letter_code
_entity_poly.pdbx_strand_id
1 'polypeptide(L)'
;MEKLEKRYGLPTAICMVVGTVIGSGVFFKAQNVLAATGGDMPLGILAWIITGVLMILCSLQFASMAQKYQKVSGVVDYAEVTCGKGYAYYLAWFLVNIYYPGMTSVLAWVSARYFGVLFGWDLAGPEVLCLAGFTLVASYTLNAFSPKLAGKFQISATVIKLIPIVLMAIVGTVAGLKSGVLTSNFTTVVSEAVGGKSGGLFAAVVATVFAYEGWIVATSINAELKNPKTNLPIALIIGSIIVVVAYVFYYIGVAGGATNAVLIEEGATTAFTNIFGTIGGTFLNICIVISCLGTLNGLMVGATRGMYAISSRGEGPRPEMFNQVDKSTNMVTNSSIWGLFVCSAWLLYFYGANLTSGWFGYFNFDSSELPIVTIYGLYIPIFIIWMIKEKELGFVKRFLLPVLALAACGFMVFAAIYAHGITPYLNAKANGEFSCPVLFYLIIFAVIMLVGAFVKKPKKK
;
A
#
# COMPACT_ATOMS: atom_id res chain seq x y z
N MET A 1 -33.37 1.60 -1.21
CA MET A 1 -32.00 1.84 -1.69
C MET A 1 -32.03 1.63 -3.20
N GLU A 2 -31.76 2.67 -3.97
CA GLU A 2 -31.57 2.55 -5.41
C GLU A 2 -30.39 1.62 -5.69
N LYS A 3 -30.59 0.63 -6.56
CA LYS A 3 -29.52 -0.25 -6.99
C LYS A 3 -28.58 0.54 -7.88
N LEU A 4 -27.28 0.51 -7.59
CA LEU A 4 -26.27 1.12 -8.46
C LEU A 4 -26.36 0.50 -9.87
N GLU A 5 -26.33 1.35 -10.90
CA GLU A 5 -26.36 0.89 -12.30
C GLU A 5 -25.08 0.15 -12.65
N LYS A 6 -25.23 -0.97 -13.34
CA LYS A 6 -24.10 -1.77 -13.85
C LYS A 6 -23.48 -1.12 -15.09
N ARG A 7 -22.45 -0.28 -14.87
CA ARG A 7 -21.84 0.56 -15.90
C ARG A 7 -20.56 -0.01 -16.48
N TYR A 8 -19.76 -0.73 -15.68
CA TYR A 8 -18.39 -1.11 -16.05
C TYR A 8 -18.31 -2.51 -16.69
N GLY A 9 -17.58 -2.61 -17.80
CA GLY A 9 -17.23 -3.89 -18.45
C GLY A 9 -15.90 -4.46 -17.93
N LEU A 10 -15.51 -5.63 -18.45
CA LEU A 10 -14.25 -6.29 -18.09
C LEU A 10 -12.99 -5.42 -18.35
N PRO A 11 -12.81 -4.75 -19.52
CA PRO A 11 -11.62 -3.92 -19.73
C PRO A 11 -11.50 -2.80 -18.70
N THR A 12 -12.61 -2.13 -18.38
CA THR A 12 -12.64 -1.07 -17.35
C THR A 12 -12.26 -1.63 -15.98
N ALA A 13 -12.76 -2.82 -15.63
CA ALA A 13 -12.42 -3.47 -14.37
C ALA A 13 -10.93 -3.80 -14.28
N ILE A 14 -10.30 -4.32 -15.36
CA ILE A 14 -8.86 -4.57 -15.43
C ILE A 14 -8.08 -3.25 -15.24
N CYS A 15 -8.45 -2.20 -15.96
CA CYS A 15 -7.82 -0.88 -15.83
C CYS A 15 -7.97 -0.32 -14.40
N MET A 16 -9.09 -0.56 -13.73
CA MET A 16 -9.27 -0.13 -12.34
C MET A 16 -8.36 -0.90 -11.38
N VAL A 17 -8.22 -2.23 -11.53
CA VAL A 17 -7.26 -3.02 -10.74
C VAL A 17 -5.85 -2.49 -10.94
N VAL A 18 -5.39 -2.40 -12.20
CA VAL A 18 -4.06 -1.87 -12.54
C VAL A 18 -3.89 -0.45 -12.02
N GLY A 19 -4.89 0.40 -12.20
CA GLY A 19 -4.86 1.79 -11.80
C GLY A 19 -4.88 2.02 -10.28
N THR A 20 -5.47 1.13 -9.48
CA THR A 20 -5.46 1.24 -8.01
C THR A 20 -4.19 0.68 -7.39
N VAL A 21 -3.61 -0.38 -7.95
CA VAL A 21 -2.39 -1.00 -7.44
C VAL A 21 -1.16 -0.23 -7.90
N ILE A 22 -1.03 0.07 -9.19
CA ILE A 22 0.11 0.87 -9.67
C ILE A 22 0.00 2.27 -9.08
N GLY A 23 0.89 2.56 -8.15
CA GLY A 23 1.02 3.83 -7.45
C GLY A 23 2.48 4.29 -7.41
N SER A 24 2.82 5.04 -6.37
CA SER A 24 4.19 5.48 -6.10
C SER A 24 5.10 4.37 -5.58
N GLY A 25 4.50 3.26 -5.09
CA GLY A 25 5.22 2.23 -4.37
C GLY A 25 6.39 1.62 -5.15
N VAL A 26 6.20 1.32 -6.43
CA VAL A 26 7.25 0.74 -7.27
C VAL A 26 8.45 1.69 -7.43
N PHE A 27 8.22 2.99 -7.51
CA PHE A 27 9.28 3.98 -7.63
C PHE A 27 10.08 4.14 -6.34
N PHE A 28 9.38 4.20 -5.21
CA PHE A 28 9.96 4.41 -3.89
C PHE A 28 10.62 3.15 -3.32
N LYS A 29 9.96 2.00 -3.44
CA LYS A 29 10.41 0.76 -2.80
C LYS A 29 11.47 -0.02 -3.60
N ALA A 30 11.67 0.27 -4.89
CA ALA A 30 12.69 -0.40 -5.69
C ALA A 30 14.10 -0.25 -5.08
N GLN A 31 14.44 0.93 -4.59
CA GLN A 31 15.70 1.20 -3.88
C GLN A 31 15.80 0.38 -2.59
N ASN A 32 14.73 0.33 -1.78
CA ASN A 32 14.70 -0.40 -0.52
C ASN A 32 14.86 -1.91 -0.74
N VAL A 33 14.23 -2.45 -1.78
CA VAL A 33 14.36 -3.87 -2.18
C VAL A 33 15.79 -4.19 -2.55
N LEU A 34 16.44 -3.35 -3.34
CA LEU A 34 17.84 -3.56 -3.75
C LEU A 34 18.78 -3.44 -2.55
N ALA A 35 18.57 -2.49 -1.66
CA ALA A 35 19.35 -2.33 -0.42
C ALA A 35 19.16 -3.55 0.51
N ALA A 36 17.94 -4.03 0.72
CA ALA A 36 17.65 -5.19 1.56
C ALA A 36 18.36 -6.46 1.06
N THR A 37 18.47 -6.62 -0.27
CA THR A 37 19.15 -7.77 -0.90
C THR A 37 20.67 -7.58 -1.07
N GLY A 38 21.22 -6.46 -0.60
CA GLY A 38 22.63 -6.15 -0.75
C GLY A 38 23.08 -5.95 -2.20
N GLY A 39 22.17 -5.58 -3.08
CA GLY A 39 22.41 -5.45 -4.52
C GLY A 39 22.26 -6.75 -5.31
N ASP A 40 21.71 -7.82 -4.70
CA ASP A 40 21.39 -9.06 -5.41
C ASP A 40 20.11 -8.87 -6.24
N MET A 41 20.28 -8.57 -7.54
CA MET A 41 19.17 -8.36 -8.47
C MET A 41 18.22 -9.56 -8.62
N PRO A 42 18.71 -10.81 -8.83
CA PRO A 42 17.87 -12.01 -8.84
C PRO A 42 17.02 -12.16 -7.58
N LEU A 43 17.57 -11.90 -6.41
CA LEU A 43 16.87 -11.98 -5.13
C LEU A 43 15.80 -10.88 -5.02
N GLY A 44 16.10 -9.67 -5.48
CA GLY A 44 15.13 -8.57 -5.57
C GLY A 44 13.96 -8.88 -6.52
N ILE A 45 14.24 -9.41 -7.70
CA ILE A 45 13.20 -9.84 -8.66
C ILE A 45 12.31 -10.93 -8.04
N LEU A 46 12.91 -11.89 -7.35
CA LEU A 46 12.18 -12.95 -6.65
C LEU A 46 11.22 -12.37 -5.60
N ALA A 47 11.65 -11.35 -4.85
CA ALA A 47 10.79 -10.67 -3.88
C ALA A 47 9.56 -10.02 -4.54
N TRP A 48 9.76 -9.31 -5.68
CA TRP A 48 8.64 -8.74 -6.45
C TRP A 48 7.65 -9.82 -6.94
N ILE A 49 8.15 -10.95 -7.45
CA ILE A 49 7.31 -12.06 -7.93
C ILE A 49 6.55 -12.70 -6.77
N ILE A 50 7.21 -12.99 -5.65
CA ILE A 50 6.57 -13.61 -4.47
C ILE A 50 5.41 -12.73 -3.99
N THR A 51 5.65 -11.46 -3.72
CA THR A 51 4.59 -10.55 -3.23
C THR A 51 3.45 -10.42 -4.23
N GLY A 52 3.74 -10.37 -5.53
CA GLY A 52 2.72 -10.39 -6.57
C GLY A 52 1.85 -11.65 -6.54
N VAL A 53 2.45 -12.83 -6.36
CA VAL A 53 1.72 -14.10 -6.21
C VAL A 53 0.85 -14.09 -4.95
N LEU A 54 1.38 -13.61 -3.81
CA LEU A 54 0.63 -13.50 -2.56
C LEU A 54 -0.59 -12.58 -2.72
N MET A 55 -0.42 -11.44 -3.39
CA MET A 55 -1.52 -10.53 -3.75
C MET A 55 -2.58 -11.23 -4.60
N ILE A 56 -2.17 -11.98 -5.64
CA ILE A 56 -3.10 -12.72 -6.51
C ILE A 56 -3.91 -13.73 -5.69
N LEU A 57 -3.28 -14.52 -4.83
CA LEU A 57 -3.95 -15.53 -4.00
C LEU A 57 -5.00 -14.90 -3.07
N CYS A 58 -4.64 -13.81 -2.38
CA CYS A 58 -5.58 -13.09 -1.52
C CYS A 58 -6.71 -12.45 -2.33
N SER A 59 -6.41 -11.85 -3.48
CA SER A 59 -7.41 -11.21 -4.34
C SER A 59 -8.43 -12.19 -4.89
N LEU A 60 -8.01 -13.40 -5.26
CA LEU A 60 -8.89 -14.48 -5.71
C LEU A 60 -9.85 -14.94 -4.62
N GLN A 61 -9.37 -15.04 -3.38
CA GLN A 61 -10.24 -15.40 -2.26
C GLN A 61 -11.29 -14.32 -2.01
N PHE A 62 -10.91 -13.03 -2.00
CA PHE A 62 -11.88 -11.94 -1.87
C PHE A 62 -12.81 -11.83 -3.08
N ALA A 63 -12.35 -12.14 -4.28
CA ALA A 63 -13.22 -12.23 -5.46
C ALA A 63 -14.30 -13.33 -5.31
N SER A 64 -13.93 -14.48 -4.73
CA SER A 64 -14.88 -15.52 -4.40
C SER A 64 -15.94 -15.05 -3.39
N MET A 65 -15.52 -14.28 -2.37
CA MET A 65 -16.44 -13.65 -1.41
C MET A 65 -17.36 -12.62 -2.07
N ALA A 66 -16.81 -11.77 -2.93
CA ALA A 66 -17.56 -10.75 -3.67
C ALA A 66 -18.59 -11.33 -4.64
N GLN A 67 -18.34 -12.52 -5.20
CA GLN A 67 -19.33 -13.24 -6.03
C GLN A 67 -20.58 -13.64 -5.24
N LYS A 68 -20.41 -14.02 -3.98
CA LYS A 68 -21.52 -14.41 -3.11
C LYS A 68 -22.18 -13.20 -2.44
N TYR A 69 -21.40 -12.26 -1.96
CA TYR A 69 -21.86 -11.08 -1.21
C TYR A 69 -21.57 -9.80 -1.98
N GLN A 70 -22.60 -9.30 -2.69
CA GLN A 70 -22.51 -8.03 -3.43
C GLN A 70 -22.71 -6.85 -2.48
N LYS A 71 -21.67 -6.47 -1.76
CA LYS A 71 -21.66 -5.35 -0.81
C LYS A 71 -20.68 -4.26 -1.27
N VAL A 72 -20.81 -3.04 -0.74
CA VAL A 72 -20.11 -1.84 -1.21
C VAL A 72 -18.95 -1.39 -0.32
N SER A 73 -18.88 -1.87 0.93
CA SER A 73 -17.83 -1.45 1.88
C SER A 73 -16.61 -2.37 1.90
N GLY A 74 -16.44 -3.21 0.86
CA GLY A 74 -15.24 -4.02 0.67
C GLY A 74 -14.95 -4.99 1.82
N VAL A 75 -13.71 -5.01 2.30
CA VAL A 75 -13.22 -5.97 3.30
C VAL A 75 -13.98 -5.93 4.63
N VAL A 76 -14.49 -4.77 5.04
CA VAL A 76 -15.25 -4.63 6.30
C VAL A 76 -16.57 -5.39 6.21
N ASP A 77 -17.24 -5.37 5.06
CA ASP A 77 -18.47 -6.13 4.86
C ASP A 77 -18.22 -7.63 4.81
N TYR A 78 -17.11 -8.06 4.22
CA TYR A 78 -16.73 -9.49 4.23
C TYR A 78 -16.37 -9.97 5.63
N ALA A 79 -15.70 -9.14 6.43
CA ALA A 79 -15.44 -9.41 7.83
C ALA A 79 -16.74 -9.51 8.65
N GLU A 80 -17.74 -8.65 8.36
CA GLU A 80 -19.03 -8.70 9.04
C GLU A 80 -19.79 -9.99 8.75
N VAL A 81 -19.83 -10.41 7.49
CA VAL A 81 -20.54 -11.63 7.08
C VAL A 81 -19.87 -12.89 7.64
N THR A 82 -18.55 -12.94 7.67
CA THR A 82 -17.80 -14.09 8.18
C THR A 82 -17.68 -14.07 9.69
N CYS A 83 -17.01 -13.07 10.25
CA CYS A 83 -16.64 -13.01 11.67
C CYS A 83 -17.63 -12.25 12.55
N GLY A 84 -18.65 -11.60 11.94
CA GLY A 84 -19.68 -10.85 12.65
C GLY A 84 -19.32 -9.37 12.88
N LYS A 85 -20.33 -8.62 13.39
CA LYS A 85 -20.27 -7.16 13.55
C LYS A 85 -19.12 -6.68 14.44
N GLY A 86 -18.82 -7.44 15.50
CA GLY A 86 -17.73 -7.09 16.43
C GLY A 86 -16.37 -7.06 15.73
N TYR A 87 -16.05 -8.08 14.96
CA TYR A 87 -14.79 -8.15 14.23
C TYR A 87 -14.73 -7.07 13.13
N ALA A 88 -15.82 -6.88 12.39
CA ALA A 88 -15.92 -5.84 11.37
C ALA A 88 -15.67 -4.43 11.92
N TYR A 89 -16.16 -4.15 13.15
CA TYR A 89 -15.88 -2.89 13.84
C TYR A 89 -14.38 -2.70 14.09
N TYR A 90 -13.71 -3.71 14.67
CA TYR A 90 -12.29 -3.61 14.95
C TYR A 90 -11.43 -3.51 13.68
N LEU A 91 -11.81 -4.22 12.62
CA LEU A 91 -11.16 -4.08 11.32
C LEU A 91 -11.35 -2.66 10.76
N ALA A 92 -12.56 -2.11 10.82
CA ALA A 92 -12.82 -0.73 10.40
C ALA A 92 -12.05 0.28 11.24
N TRP A 93 -11.97 0.09 12.56
CA TRP A 93 -11.22 0.93 13.49
C TRP A 93 -9.72 0.93 13.17
N PHE A 94 -9.15 -0.24 12.87
CA PHE A 94 -7.77 -0.38 12.40
C PHE A 94 -7.54 0.39 11.08
N LEU A 95 -8.41 0.20 10.10
CA LEU A 95 -8.28 0.86 8.79
C LEU A 95 -8.28 2.38 8.92
N VAL A 96 -9.14 2.92 9.80
CA VAL A 96 -9.34 4.37 9.96
C VAL A 96 -8.21 5.03 10.75
N ASN A 97 -7.66 4.37 11.75
CA ASN A 97 -6.71 5.00 12.66
C ASN A 97 -5.26 4.60 12.44
N ILE A 98 -5.00 3.51 11.73
CA ILE A 98 -3.63 3.02 11.47
C ILE A 98 -3.37 2.92 9.97
N TYR A 99 -4.16 2.13 9.23
CA TYR A 99 -3.85 1.78 7.85
C TYR A 99 -3.95 2.97 6.89
N TYR A 100 -5.14 3.57 6.72
CA TYR A 100 -5.30 4.71 5.81
C TYR A 100 -4.43 5.90 6.17
N PRO A 101 -4.39 6.35 7.45
CA PRO A 101 -3.55 7.47 7.81
C PRO A 101 -2.06 7.19 7.67
N GLY A 102 -1.59 6.00 8.04
CA GLY A 102 -0.20 5.60 7.86
C GLY A 102 0.21 5.64 6.39
N MET A 103 -0.57 5.02 5.51
CA MET A 103 -0.31 5.01 4.07
C MET A 103 -0.36 6.41 3.46
N THR A 104 -1.36 7.21 3.84
CA THR A 104 -1.56 8.57 3.33
C THR A 104 -0.40 9.49 3.72
N SER A 105 0.11 9.38 4.96
CA SER A 105 1.24 10.16 5.45
C SER A 105 2.54 9.85 4.70
N VAL A 106 2.82 8.57 4.48
CA VAL A 106 3.99 8.13 3.70
C VAL A 106 3.93 8.64 2.27
N LEU A 107 2.76 8.58 1.63
CA LEU A 107 2.58 9.07 0.26
C LEU A 107 2.71 10.58 0.15
N ALA A 108 2.29 11.34 1.16
CA ALA A 108 2.52 12.77 1.22
C ALA A 108 4.02 13.10 1.24
N TRP A 109 4.78 12.38 2.07
CA TRP A 109 6.23 12.53 2.11
C TRP A 109 6.89 12.07 0.81
N VAL A 110 6.51 10.92 0.25
CA VAL A 110 7.08 10.42 -1.03
C VAL A 110 6.83 11.43 -2.16
N SER A 111 5.63 12.04 -2.21
CA SER A 111 5.33 13.09 -3.19
C SER A 111 6.25 14.30 -3.03
N ALA A 112 6.44 14.76 -1.79
CA ALA A 112 7.32 15.88 -1.46
C ALA A 112 8.80 15.54 -1.72
N ARG A 113 9.25 14.32 -1.44
CA ARG A 113 10.60 13.84 -1.72
C ARG A 113 10.95 13.95 -3.22
N TYR A 114 10.10 13.36 -4.09
CA TYR A 114 10.36 13.44 -5.53
C TYR A 114 10.25 14.85 -6.09
N PHE A 115 9.41 15.70 -5.49
CA PHE A 115 9.40 17.11 -5.81
C PHE A 115 10.70 17.80 -5.36
N GLY A 116 11.18 17.54 -4.14
CA GLY A 116 12.42 18.09 -3.58
C GLY A 116 13.66 17.74 -4.41
N VAL A 117 13.69 16.53 -5.01
CA VAL A 117 14.76 16.14 -5.96
C VAL A 117 14.90 17.13 -7.12
N LEU A 118 13.80 17.71 -7.61
CA LEU A 118 13.81 18.66 -8.71
C LEU A 118 14.50 19.99 -8.34
N PHE A 119 14.59 20.30 -7.05
CA PHE A 119 15.17 21.54 -6.50
C PHE A 119 16.48 21.31 -5.73
N GLY A 120 16.96 20.06 -5.66
CA GLY A 120 18.16 19.70 -4.90
C GLY A 120 18.03 19.87 -3.39
N TRP A 121 16.80 19.73 -2.83
CA TRP A 121 16.57 19.83 -1.38
C TRP A 121 17.10 18.62 -0.65
N ASP A 122 17.43 18.80 0.64
CA ASP A 122 17.64 17.66 1.53
C ASP A 122 16.35 16.85 1.67
N LEU A 123 16.41 15.57 1.32
CA LEU A 123 15.22 14.71 1.25
C LEU A 123 14.64 14.35 2.64
N ALA A 124 15.43 14.54 3.71
CA ALA A 124 15.00 14.48 5.10
C ALA A 124 14.88 15.87 5.74
N GLY A 125 15.03 16.93 4.96
CA GLY A 125 15.01 18.31 5.42
C GLY A 125 13.62 18.86 5.73
N PRO A 126 13.57 20.03 6.40
CA PRO A 126 12.32 20.67 6.78
C PRO A 126 11.48 21.13 5.59
N GLU A 127 12.09 21.47 4.45
CA GLU A 127 11.39 21.86 3.23
C GLU A 127 10.49 20.72 2.72
N VAL A 128 11.03 19.50 2.69
CA VAL A 128 10.29 18.31 2.25
C VAL A 128 9.19 17.97 3.25
N LEU A 129 9.43 18.12 4.55
CA LEU A 129 8.39 17.91 5.58
C LEU A 129 7.26 18.94 5.45
N CYS A 130 7.58 20.22 5.27
CA CYS A 130 6.59 21.28 5.06
C CYS A 130 5.77 21.03 3.79
N LEU A 131 6.41 20.63 2.70
CA LEU A 131 5.71 20.28 1.45
C LEU A 131 4.83 19.04 1.63
N ALA A 132 5.28 18.03 2.38
CA ALA A 132 4.45 16.86 2.70
C ALA A 132 3.20 17.25 3.49
N GLY A 133 3.33 18.11 4.50
CA GLY A 133 2.18 18.66 5.23
C GLY A 133 1.25 19.46 4.32
N PHE A 134 1.78 20.31 3.46
CA PHE A 134 1.00 21.04 2.47
C PHE A 134 0.24 20.10 1.52
N THR A 135 0.85 19.03 1.03
CA THR A 135 0.21 18.07 0.12
C THR A 135 -0.91 17.30 0.80
N LEU A 136 -0.80 16.98 2.10
CA LEU A 136 -1.90 16.42 2.90
C LEU A 136 -3.10 17.36 2.91
N VAL A 137 -2.88 18.63 3.30
CA VAL A 137 -3.94 19.65 3.39
C VAL A 137 -4.53 19.94 2.00
N ALA A 138 -3.71 20.03 0.97
CA ALA A 138 -4.17 20.26 -0.40
C ALA A 138 -5.03 19.10 -0.92
N SER A 139 -4.62 17.86 -0.68
CA SER A 139 -5.40 16.67 -1.06
C SER A 139 -6.72 16.59 -0.27
N TYR A 140 -6.70 16.90 1.02
CA TYR A 140 -7.92 17.03 1.83
C TYR A 140 -8.85 18.07 1.25
N THR A 141 -8.35 19.28 0.99
CA THR A 141 -9.12 20.42 0.47
C THR A 141 -9.73 20.10 -0.90
N LEU A 142 -8.95 19.47 -1.79
CA LEU A 142 -9.42 19.06 -3.11
C LEU A 142 -10.59 18.08 -3.01
N ASN A 143 -10.51 17.08 -2.13
CA ASN A 143 -11.57 16.10 -1.91
C ASN A 143 -12.79 16.72 -1.22
N ALA A 144 -12.59 17.70 -0.32
CA ALA A 144 -13.65 18.37 0.41
C ALA A 144 -14.45 19.34 -0.46
N PHE A 145 -13.76 20.18 -1.24
CA PHE A 145 -14.44 21.26 -1.98
C PHE A 145 -14.76 20.90 -3.43
N SER A 146 -14.05 19.96 -4.04
CA SER A 146 -14.24 19.60 -5.44
C SER A 146 -14.04 18.10 -5.73
N PRO A 147 -14.96 17.22 -5.28
CA PRO A 147 -14.87 15.78 -5.56
C PRO A 147 -14.81 15.46 -7.06
N LYS A 148 -15.43 16.30 -7.90
CA LYS A 148 -15.36 16.13 -9.37
C LYS A 148 -13.96 16.39 -9.92
N LEU A 149 -13.28 17.42 -9.41
CA LEU A 149 -11.89 17.73 -9.80
C LEU A 149 -10.93 16.67 -9.27
N ALA A 150 -11.11 16.22 -8.01
CA ALA A 150 -10.37 15.11 -7.43
C ALA A 150 -10.48 13.83 -8.29
N GLY A 151 -11.69 13.51 -8.77
CA GLY A 151 -11.90 12.37 -9.67
C GLY A 151 -11.22 12.52 -11.03
N LYS A 152 -11.28 13.70 -11.65
CA LYS A 152 -10.56 13.98 -12.92
C LYS A 152 -9.05 13.89 -12.75
N PHE A 153 -8.52 14.45 -11.65
CA PHE A 153 -7.11 14.36 -11.32
C PHE A 153 -6.66 12.91 -11.14
N GLN A 154 -7.47 12.10 -10.45
CA GLN A 154 -7.20 10.67 -10.26
C GLN A 154 -7.07 9.91 -11.59
N ILE A 155 -7.96 10.17 -12.56
CA ILE A 155 -7.93 9.53 -13.88
C ILE A 155 -6.67 9.96 -14.63
N SER A 156 -6.38 11.26 -14.68
CA SER A 156 -5.20 11.79 -15.37
C SER A 156 -3.90 11.25 -14.77
N ALA A 157 -3.78 11.25 -13.43
CA ALA A 157 -2.63 10.70 -12.74
C ALA A 157 -2.45 9.20 -13.04
N THR A 158 -3.54 8.45 -13.21
CA THR A 158 -3.48 7.01 -13.57
C THR A 158 -2.87 6.76 -14.95
N VAL A 159 -3.09 7.64 -15.91
CA VAL A 159 -2.46 7.53 -17.23
C VAL A 159 -0.98 7.93 -17.15
N ILE A 160 -0.70 9.07 -16.51
CA ILE A 160 0.66 9.64 -16.44
C ILE A 160 1.63 8.70 -15.73
N LYS A 161 1.22 8.02 -14.66
CA LYS A 161 2.09 7.11 -13.89
C LYS A 161 2.59 5.89 -14.66
N LEU A 162 1.91 5.49 -15.73
CA LEU A 162 2.37 4.39 -16.58
C LEU A 162 3.57 4.79 -17.47
N ILE A 163 3.76 6.08 -17.75
CA ILE A 163 4.82 6.57 -18.62
C ILE A 163 6.21 6.16 -18.10
N PRO A 164 6.64 6.52 -16.86
CA PRO A 164 7.97 6.13 -16.37
C PRO A 164 8.14 4.63 -16.26
N ILE A 165 7.08 3.87 -15.91
CA ILE A 165 7.14 2.42 -15.79
C ILE A 165 7.45 1.79 -17.15
N VAL A 166 6.67 2.13 -18.19
CA VAL A 166 6.82 1.56 -19.52
C VAL A 166 8.13 1.99 -20.17
N LEU A 167 8.50 3.28 -20.05
CA LEU A 167 9.75 3.79 -20.60
C LEU A 167 10.97 3.09 -19.95
N MET A 168 11.00 2.98 -18.64
CA MET A 168 12.10 2.28 -17.96
C MET A 168 12.11 0.80 -18.28
N ALA A 169 10.97 0.14 -18.25
CA ALA A 169 10.88 -1.28 -18.59
C ALA A 169 11.44 -1.62 -19.96
N ILE A 170 11.21 -0.77 -20.96
CA ILE A 170 11.67 -1.01 -22.34
C ILE A 170 13.03 -0.38 -22.58
N VAL A 171 13.12 0.95 -22.49
CA VAL A 171 14.33 1.69 -22.88
C VAL A 171 15.47 1.44 -21.90
N GLY A 172 15.19 1.40 -20.59
CA GLY A 172 16.18 1.10 -19.57
C GLY A 172 16.78 -0.30 -19.72
N THR A 173 15.95 -1.30 -19.95
CA THR A 173 16.43 -2.68 -20.20
C THR A 173 17.30 -2.75 -21.45
N VAL A 174 16.86 -2.16 -22.57
CA VAL A 174 17.64 -2.15 -23.83
C VAL A 174 18.96 -1.39 -23.67
N ALA A 175 18.94 -0.22 -23.04
CA ALA A 175 20.15 0.57 -22.78
C ALA A 175 21.15 -0.17 -21.88
N GLY A 176 20.64 -0.80 -20.79
CA GLY A 176 21.46 -1.57 -19.88
C GLY A 176 22.09 -2.83 -20.46
N LEU A 177 21.39 -3.50 -21.39
CA LEU A 177 21.95 -4.62 -22.15
C LEU A 177 23.04 -4.14 -23.11
N LYS A 178 22.84 -3.04 -23.81
CA LYS A 178 23.83 -2.48 -24.73
C LYS A 178 25.09 -1.97 -24.03
N SER A 179 24.96 -1.35 -22.85
CA SER A 179 26.08 -0.84 -22.05
C SER A 179 26.80 -1.94 -21.26
N GLY A 180 26.20 -3.11 -21.08
CA GLY A 180 26.70 -4.18 -20.21
C GLY A 180 26.42 -3.95 -18.72
N VAL A 181 25.89 -2.79 -18.32
CA VAL A 181 25.57 -2.47 -16.90
C VAL A 181 24.57 -3.45 -16.34
N LEU A 182 23.51 -3.77 -17.09
CA LEU A 182 22.49 -4.72 -16.64
C LEU A 182 23.11 -6.10 -16.38
N THR A 183 23.95 -6.62 -17.28
CA THR A 183 24.63 -7.92 -17.11
C THR A 183 25.53 -7.90 -15.86
N SER A 184 26.27 -6.82 -15.63
CA SER A 184 27.09 -6.63 -14.44
C SER A 184 26.24 -6.66 -13.16
N ASN A 185 25.11 -5.96 -13.14
CA ASN A 185 24.21 -5.89 -11.99
C ASN A 185 23.57 -7.24 -11.62
N PHE A 186 23.40 -8.15 -12.59
CA PHE A 186 22.92 -9.51 -12.33
C PHE A 186 23.97 -10.46 -11.75
N THR A 187 25.26 -10.13 -11.89
CA THR A 187 26.38 -10.97 -11.46
C THR A 187 27.12 -10.41 -10.24
N THR A 188 26.92 -9.12 -9.92
CA THR A 188 27.63 -8.42 -8.85
C THR A 188 26.72 -8.13 -7.68
N VAL A 189 27.08 -8.63 -6.50
CA VAL A 189 26.45 -8.28 -5.21
C VAL A 189 27.32 -7.21 -4.55
N VAL A 190 26.70 -6.14 -4.02
CA VAL A 190 27.38 -4.97 -3.47
C VAL A 190 27.82 -5.20 -2.02
N SER A 191 26.96 -5.84 -1.23
CA SER A 191 27.19 -6.13 0.19
C SER A 191 26.43 -7.39 0.60
N GLU A 192 26.66 -7.85 1.83
CA GLU A 192 25.79 -8.90 2.38
C GLU A 192 24.34 -8.40 2.51
N ALA A 193 23.41 -9.26 2.13
CA ALA A 193 22.00 -8.99 2.30
C ALA A 193 21.64 -8.87 3.80
N VAL A 194 20.70 -8.03 4.14
CA VAL A 194 20.24 -7.77 5.52
C VAL A 194 19.78 -9.07 6.19
N GLY A 195 20.54 -9.57 7.17
CA GLY A 195 20.26 -10.86 7.82
C GLY A 195 20.58 -12.08 6.95
N GLY A 196 21.57 -11.97 6.03
CA GLY A 196 21.92 -13.00 5.05
C GLY A 196 20.89 -13.13 3.92
N LYS A 197 21.08 -14.06 2.98
CA LYS A 197 20.18 -14.21 1.81
C LYS A 197 18.71 -14.41 2.18
N SER A 198 18.41 -15.23 3.18
CA SER A 198 17.03 -15.45 3.63
C SER A 198 16.44 -14.21 4.29
N GLY A 199 17.20 -13.53 5.15
CA GLY A 199 16.78 -12.28 5.77
C GLY A 199 16.55 -11.17 4.76
N GLY A 200 17.46 -11.02 3.79
CA GLY A 200 17.33 -10.07 2.69
C GLY A 200 16.11 -10.33 1.83
N LEU A 201 15.77 -11.60 1.54
CA LEU A 201 14.55 -11.94 0.82
C LEU A 201 13.30 -11.54 1.62
N PHE A 202 13.23 -11.85 2.90
CA PHE A 202 12.06 -11.49 3.72
C PHE A 202 11.91 -9.98 3.86
N ALA A 203 13.02 -9.26 4.08
CA ALA A 203 13.00 -7.79 4.13
C ALA A 203 12.55 -7.18 2.79
N ALA A 204 13.06 -7.69 1.67
CA ALA A 204 12.67 -7.25 0.33
C ALA A 204 11.19 -7.54 0.03
N VAL A 205 10.67 -8.72 0.40
CA VAL A 205 9.23 -9.06 0.27
C VAL A 205 8.38 -8.09 1.06
N VAL A 206 8.73 -7.80 2.30
CA VAL A 206 7.98 -6.83 3.13
C VAL A 206 8.05 -5.42 2.53
N ALA A 207 9.21 -5.00 2.03
CA ALA A 207 9.34 -3.72 1.35
C ALA A 207 8.45 -3.61 0.09
N THR A 208 8.31 -4.69 -0.69
CA THR A 208 7.46 -4.67 -1.89
C THR A 208 5.97 -4.62 -1.60
N VAL A 209 5.52 -5.01 -0.40
CA VAL A 209 4.07 -5.07 -0.08
C VAL A 209 3.39 -3.71 -0.23
N PHE A 210 4.09 -2.63 0.09
CA PHE A 210 3.60 -1.26 -0.11
C PHE A 210 3.25 -0.98 -1.59
N ALA A 211 4.05 -1.48 -2.52
CA ALA A 211 3.84 -1.25 -3.95
C ALA A 211 2.65 -2.04 -4.50
N TYR A 212 2.33 -3.18 -3.91
CA TYR A 212 1.22 -4.04 -4.34
C TYR A 212 -0.10 -3.74 -3.64
N GLU A 213 -0.15 -2.76 -2.74
CA GLU A 213 -1.37 -2.42 -2.01
C GLU A 213 -2.39 -1.71 -2.92
N GLY A 214 -3.67 -1.77 -2.55
CA GLY A 214 -4.77 -1.11 -3.29
C GLY A 214 -5.68 -2.07 -4.08
N TRP A 215 -5.28 -3.32 -4.32
CA TRP A 215 -6.10 -4.31 -5.05
C TRP A 215 -7.46 -4.57 -4.38
N ILE A 216 -7.53 -4.47 -3.06
CA ILE A 216 -8.78 -4.68 -2.30
C ILE A 216 -9.84 -3.63 -2.67
N VAL A 217 -9.42 -2.41 -3.05
CA VAL A 217 -10.32 -1.34 -3.48
C VAL A 217 -11.08 -1.76 -4.75
N ALA A 218 -10.44 -2.53 -5.64
CA ALA A 218 -11.09 -3.03 -6.84
C ALA A 218 -12.27 -3.98 -6.54
N THR A 219 -12.34 -4.58 -5.38
CA THR A 219 -13.49 -5.41 -4.98
C THR A 219 -14.74 -4.57 -4.70
N SER A 220 -14.59 -3.28 -4.40
CA SER A 220 -15.72 -2.37 -4.12
C SER A 220 -16.53 -2.02 -5.37
N ILE A 221 -15.95 -2.15 -6.58
CA ILE A 221 -16.68 -1.91 -7.84
C ILE A 221 -17.66 -3.03 -8.20
N ASN A 222 -17.70 -4.10 -7.44
CA ASN A 222 -18.54 -5.28 -7.69
C ASN A 222 -20.02 -4.93 -7.94
N ALA A 223 -20.53 -3.92 -7.24
CA ALA A 223 -21.93 -3.46 -7.37
C ALA A 223 -22.25 -2.81 -8.72
N GLU A 224 -21.24 -2.17 -9.37
CA GLU A 224 -21.37 -1.44 -10.62
C GLU A 224 -20.85 -2.23 -11.85
N LEU A 225 -20.34 -3.44 -11.63
CA LEU A 225 -19.72 -4.26 -12.66
C LEU A 225 -20.78 -5.08 -13.42
N LYS A 226 -20.74 -5.05 -14.75
CA LYS A 226 -21.50 -5.97 -15.60
C LYS A 226 -20.96 -7.39 -15.41
N ASN A 227 -21.87 -8.37 -15.24
CA ASN A 227 -21.52 -9.77 -14.96
C ASN A 227 -20.44 -9.93 -13.86
N PRO A 228 -20.67 -9.40 -12.64
CA PRO A 228 -19.64 -9.31 -11.60
C PRO A 228 -19.08 -10.67 -11.19
N LYS A 229 -19.88 -11.73 -11.24
CA LYS A 229 -19.45 -13.10 -10.91
C LYS A 229 -18.33 -13.63 -11.79
N THR A 230 -18.21 -13.14 -13.01
CA THR A 230 -17.20 -13.56 -13.99
C THR A 230 -16.15 -12.49 -14.17
N ASN A 231 -16.57 -11.22 -14.36
CA ASN A 231 -15.66 -10.15 -14.72
C ASN A 231 -14.73 -9.72 -13.57
N LEU A 232 -15.19 -9.78 -12.30
CA LEU A 232 -14.35 -9.39 -11.18
C LEU A 232 -13.15 -10.33 -10.96
N PRO A 233 -13.32 -11.68 -10.90
CA PRO A 233 -12.20 -12.59 -10.80
C PRO A 233 -11.21 -12.46 -11.95
N ILE A 234 -11.72 -12.38 -13.19
CA ILE A 234 -10.87 -12.22 -14.38
C ILE A 234 -10.08 -10.91 -14.30
N ALA A 235 -10.74 -9.82 -13.93
CA ALA A 235 -10.07 -8.51 -13.79
C ALA A 235 -8.99 -8.53 -12.70
N LEU A 236 -9.24 -9.17 -11.57
CA LEU A 236 -8.27 -9.31 -10.49
C LEU A 236 -7.07 -10.15 -10.94
N ILE A 237 -7.27 -11.27 -11.61
CA ILE A 237 -6.16 -12.12 -12.11
C ILE A 237 -5.34 -11.37 -13.16
N ILE A 238 -5.99 -10.92 -14.24
CA ILE A 238 -5.30 -10.30 -15.36
C ILE A 238 -4.66 -8.98 -14.93
N GLY A 239 -5.38 -8.15 -14.17
CA GLY A 239 -4.86 -6.89 -13.65
C GLY A 239 -3.65 -7.10 -12.75
N SER A 240 -3.69 -8.09 -11.85
CA SER A 240 -2.57 -8.41 -10.98
C SER A 240 -1.36 -8.94 -11.74
N ILE A 241 -1.56 -9.79 -12.75
CA ILE A 241 -0.46 -10.28 -13.62
C ILE A 241 0.20 -9.10 -14.34
N ILE A 242 -0.60 -8.19 -14.90
CA ILE A 242 -0.09 -6.98 -15.57
C ILE A 242 0.76 -6.16 -14.61
N VAL A 243 0.31 -5.97 -13.36
CA VAL A 243 1.06 -5.24 -12.33
C VAL A 243 2.39 -5.92 -12.01
N VAL A 244 2.38 -7.24 -11.76
CA VAL A 244 3.61 -8.01 -11.45
C VAL A 244 4.62 -7.88 -12.59
N VAL A 245 4.18 -8.09 -13.83
CA VAL A 245 5.03 -7.97 -15.01
C VAL A 245 5.59 -6.54 -15.13
N ALA A 246 4.74 -5.53 -14.99
CA ALA A 246 5.15 -4.13 -15.07
C ALA A 246 6.21 -3.78 -14.00
N TYR A 247 6.03 -4.25 -12.77
CA TYR A 247 6.96 -3.96 -11.68
C TYR A 247 8.30 -4.67 -11.84
N VAL A 248 8.29 -5.95 -12.23
CA VAL A 248 9.52 -6.71 -12.48
C VAL A 248 10.31 -6.08 -13.62
N PHE A 249 9.67 -5.75 -14.74
CA PHE A 249 10.35 -5.12 -15.88
C PHE A 249 10.80 -3.69 -15.58
N TYR A 250 10.04 -2.92 -14.79
CA TYR A 250 10.48 -1.62 -14.31
C TYR A 250 11.74 -1.74 -13.44
N TYR A 251 11.75 -2.68 -12.50
CA TYR A 251 12.90 -2.93 -11.62
C TYR A 251 14.16 -3.30 -12.41
N ILE A 252 14.01 -4.21 -13.40
CA ILE A 252 15.09 -4.57 -14.34
C ILE A 252 15.55 -3.35 -15.15
N GLY A 253 14.61 -2.56 -15.66
CA GLY A 253 14.92 -1.38 -16.45
C GLY A 253 15.68 -0.30 -15.68
N VAL A 254 15.34 -0.08 -14.42
CA VAL A 254 16.08 0.83 -13.53
C VAL A 254 17.52 0.34 -13.35
N ALA A 255 17.73 -0.97 -13.17
CA ALA A 255 19.07 -1.57 -13.09
C ALA A 255 19.88 -1.45 -14.39
N GLY A 256 19.23 -1.16 -15.52
CA GLY A 256 19.93 -0.87 -16.78
C GLY A 256 20.56 0.52 -16.85
N GLY A 257 20.19 1.44 -15.95
CA GLY A 257 20.64 2.84 -16.00
C GLY A 257 21.80 3.22 -15.07
N ALA A 258 22.09 2.41 -14.06
CA ALA A 258 23.20 2.63 -13.12
C ALA A 258 23.60 1.33 -12.43
N THR A 259 24.78 1.30 -11.80
CA THR A 259 25.25 0.14 -11.02
C THR A 259 24.42 -0.05 -9.75
N ASN A 260 24.34 -1.28 -9.24
CA ASN A 260 23.60 -1.60 -8.00
C ASN A 260 24.04 -0.74 -6.81
N ALA A 261 25.33 -0.42 -6.68
CA ALA A 261 25.84 0.45 -5.62
C ALA A 261 25.22 1.86 -5.70
N VAL A 262 25.25 2.47 -6.87
CA VAL A 262 24.64 3.80 -7.11
C VAL A 262 23.14 3.77 -6.89
N LEU A 263 22.45 2.71 -7.33
CA LEU A 263 21.00 2.58 -7.17
C LEU A 263 20.57 2.43 -5.70
N ILE A 264 21.42 1.80 -4.87
CA ILE A 264 21.18 1.70 -3.42
C ILE A 264 21.29 3.09 -2.75
N GLU A 265 22.22 3.92 -3.16
CA GLU A 265 22.45 5.25 -2.58
C GLU A 265 21.50 6.31 -3.13
N GLU A 266 21.40 6.43 -4.45
CA GLU A 266 20.73 7.54 -5.14
C GLU A 266 19.34 7.19 -5.67
N GLY A 267 19.02 5.91 -5.78
CA GLY A 267 17.72 5.42 -6.28
C GLY A 267 17.54 5.56 -7.79
N ALA A 268 16.29 5.48 -8.25
CA ALA A 268 15.96 5.40 -9.67
C ALA A 268 16.17 6.71 -10.46
N THR A 269 16.26 7.86 -9.78
CA THR A 269 16.41 9.17 -10.42
C THR A 269 17.67 9.25 -11.25
N THR A 270 18.78 8.72 -10.74
CA THR A 270 20.07 8.67 -11.44
C THR A 270 20.00 7.78 -12.66
N ALA A 271 19.33 6.63 -12.57
CA ALA A 271 19.11 5.77 -13.74
C ALA A 271 18.31 6.50 -14.84
N PHE A 272 17.31 7.30 -14.48
CA PHE A 272 16.54 8.11 -15.45
C PHE A 272 17.44 9.13 -16.14
N THR A 273 18.24 9.84 -15.38
CA THR A 273 19.16 10.86 -15.92
C THR A 273 20.22 10.25 -16.83
N ASN A 274 20.77 9.09 -16.46
CA ASN A 274 21.78 8.40 -17.26
C ASN A 274 21.22 7.88 -18.60
N ILE A 275 19.94 7.44 -18.63
CA ILE A 275 19.32 6.89 -19.85
C ILE A 275 18.74 7.98 -20.74
N PHE A 276 18.03 8.98 -20.15
CA PHE A 276 17.23 9.94 -20.91
C PHE A 276 17.84 11.36 -20.91
N GLY A 277 19.01 11.54 -20.28
CA GLY A 277 19.60 12.85 -20.05
C GLY A 277 18.86 13.66 -18.98
N THR A 278 19.36 14.83 -18.63
CA THR A 278 18.81 15.67 -17.55
C THR A 278 17.34 16.05 -17.80
N ILE A 279 17.00 16.46 -19.02
CA ILE A 279 15.61 16.87 -19.36
C ILE A 279 14.66 15.69 -19.25
N GLY A 280 15.03 14.53 -19.80
CA GLY A 280 14.19 13.32 -19.72
C GLY A 280 14.05 12.80 -18.30
N GLY A 281 15.13 12.82 -17.51
CA GLY A 281 15.11 12.45 -16.10
C GLY A 281 14.19 13.35 -15.28
N THR A 282 14.27 14.68 -15.49
CA THR A 282 13.37 15.66 -14.85
C THR A 282 11.91 15.40 -15.22
N PHE A 283 11.63 15.15 -16.50
CA PHE A 283 10.27 14.81 -16.96
C PHE A 283 9.72 13.54 -16.26
N LEU A 284 10.53 12.48 -16.15
CA LEU A 284 10.12 11.25 -15.47
C LEU A 284 9.87 11.49 -13.98
N ASN A 285 10.69 12.28 -13.30
CA ASN A 285 10.47 12.68 -11.91
C ASN A 285 9.15 13.45 -11.74
N ILE A 286 8.81 14.37 -12.64
CA ILE A 286 7.51 15.05 -12.62
C ILE A 286 6.36 14.05 -12.77
N CYS A 287 6.47 13.06 -13.66
CA CYS A 287 5.47 12.00 -13.80
C CYS A 287 5.30 11.21 -12.50
N ILE A 288 6.38 10.94 -11.77
CA ILE A 288 6.33 10.25 -10.47
C ILE A 288 5.66 11.13 -9.41
N VAL A 289 5.96 12.42 -9.33
CA VAL A 289 5.27 13.35 -8.42
C VAL A 289 3.76 13.31 -8.67
N ILE A 290 3.33 13.40 -9.92
CA ILE A 290 1.90 13.33 -10.29
C ILE A 290 1.30 11.97 -9.89
N SER A 291 2.04 10.88 -10.09
CA SER A 291 1.64 9.53 -9.67
C SER A 291 1.41 9.46 -8.15
N CYS A 292 2.37 9.97 -7.37
CA CYS A 292 2.30 9.98 -5.92
C CYS A 292 1.11 10.80 -5.41
N LEU A 293 0.92 12.01 -5.97
CA LEU A 293 -0.22 12.86 -5.64
C LEU A 293 -1.57 12.22 -6.01
N GLY A 294 -1.63 11.49 -7.13
CA GLY A 294 -2.82 10.72 -7.51
C GLY A 294 -3.15 9.61 -6.51
N THR A 295 -2.14 8.85 -6.07
CA THR A 295 -2.33 7.79 -5.08
C THR A 295 -2.69 8.36 -3.71
N LEU A 296 -2.04 9.44 -3.29
CA LEU A 296 -2.38 10.21 -2.08
C LEU A 296 -3.84 10.66 -2.09
N ASN A 297 -4.30 11.24 -3.20
CA ASN A 297 -5.68 11.69 -3.37
C ASN A 297 -6.67 10.53 -3.22
N GLY A 298 -6.39 9.36 -3.77
CA GLY A 298 -7.23 8.17 -3.62
C GLY A 298 -7.32 7.67 -2.18
N LEU A 299 -6.21 7.58 -1.45
CA LEU A 299 -6.18 7.14 -0.05
C LEU A 299 -6.80 8.18 0.90
N MET A 300 -6.69 9.47 0.58
CA MET A 300 -7.32 10.54 1.35
C MET A 300 -8.84 10.37 1.42
N VAL A 301 -9.48 9.86 0.38
CA VAL A 301 -10.92 9.51 0.40
C VAL A 301 -11.21 8.46 1.49
N GLY A 302 -10.37 7.43 1.62
CA GLY A 302 -10.50 6.43 2.67
C GLY A 302 -10.31 7.01 4.07
N ALA A 303 -9.26 7.80 4.27
CA ALA A 303 -8.95 8.45 5.53
C ALA A 303 -10.07 9.42 5.99
N THR A 304 -10.60 10.23 5.07
CA THR A 304 -11.63 11.23 5.40
C THR A 304 -13.01 10.63 5.66
N ARG A 305 -13.36 9.50 5.05
CA ARG A 305 -14.68 8.86 5.20
C ARG A 305 -14.72 7.74 6.23
N GLY A 306 -13.59 7.40 6.82
CA GLY A 306 -13.47 6.22 7.68
C GLY A 306 -14.33 6.29 8.94
N MET A 307 -14.28 7.38 9.70
CA MET A 307 -15.12 7.54 10.91
C MET A 307 -16.60 7.61 10.58
N TYR A 308 -16.98 8.21 9.46
CA TYR A 308 -18.36 8.19 8.97
C TYR A 308 -18.84 6.75 8.71
N ALA A 309 -18.02 5.92 8.08
CA ALA A 309 -18.36 4.53 7.80
C ALA A 309 -18.61 3.70 9.09
N ILE A 310 -17.86 3.96 10.16
CA ILE A 310 -18.10 3.35 11.48
C ILE A 310 -19.38 3.90 12.10
N SER A 311 -19.55 5.23 12.09
CA SER A 311 -20.66 5.91 12.76
C SER A 311 -22.01 5.68 12.08
N SER A 312 -22.03 5.49 10.75
CA SER A 312 -23.24 5.12 10.00
C SER A 312 -23.80 3.75 10.38
N ARG A 313 -22.98 2.92 11.02
CA ARG A 313 -23.36 1.60 11.61
C ARG A 313 -23.83 1.75 13.06
N GLY A 314 -23.85 2.97 13.62
CA GLY A 314 -24.18 3.26 15.01
C GLY A 314 -23.08 2.86 15.99
N GLU A 315 -21.84 2.71 15.54
CA GLU A 315 -20.68 2.27 16.32
C GLU A 315 -19.64 3.41 16.43
N GLY A 316 -18.68 3.26 17.35
CA GLY A 316 -17.60 4.22 17.57
C GLY A 316 -17.93 5.38 18.49
N PRO A 317 -16.99 6.35 18.69
CA PRO A 317 -17.19 7.50 19.54
C PRO A 317 -18.16 8.48 18.92
N ARG A 318 -19.15 8.94 19.68
CA ARG A 318 -20.14 9.96 19.27
C ARG A 318 -20.66 9.75 17.85
N PRO A 319 -21.35 8.62 17.55
CA PRO A 319 -21.82 8.31 16.19
C PRO A 319 -22.66 9.41 15.58
N GLU A 320 -23.45 10.12 16.41
CA GLU A 320 -24.28 11.27 16.03
C GLU A 320 -23.47 12.45 15.47
N MET A 321 -22.22 12.62 15.88
CA MET A 321 -21.33 13.68 15.41
C MET A 321 -20.62 13.28 14.09
N PHE A 322 -20.10 12.06 14.02
CA PHE A 322 -19.34 11.60 12.86
C PHE A 322 -20.23 11.15 11.69
N ASN A 323 -21.54 10.92 11.93
CA ASN A 323 -22.51 10.56 10.88
C ASN A 323 -23.14 11.78 10.20
N GLN A 324 -22.74 12.99 10.56
CA GLN A 324 -23.26 14.21 9.95
C GLN A 324 -22.67 14.44 8.57
N VAL A 325 -23.56 14.77 7.62
CA VAL A 325 -23.20 15.19 6.27
C VAL A 325 -23.58 16.66 6.12
N ASP A 326 -22.62 17.49 5.76
CA ASP A 326 -22.86 18.91 5.47
C ASP A 326 -23.74 19.03 4.22
N LYS A 327 -24.83 19.79 4.33
CA LYS A 327 -25.83 19.95 3.25
C LYS A 327 -25.31 20.76 2.06
N SER A 328 -24.36 21.67 2.30
CA SER A 328 -23.83 22.57 1.27
C SER A 328 -22.77 21.93 0.42
N THR A 329 -21.86 21.16 1.06
CA THR A 329 -20.73 20.52 0.41
C THR A 329 -20.93 19.03 0.12
N ASN A 330 -21.98 18.42 0.69
CA ASN A 330 -22.23 16.97 0.70
C ASN A 330 -21.03 16.18 1.28
N MET A 331 -20.32 16.77 2.24
CA MET A 331 -19.13 16.22 2.87
C MET A 331 -19.39 15.78 4.31
N VAL A 332 -18.68 14.75 4.72
CA VAL A 332 -18.67 14.24 6.10
C VAL A 332 -17.63 15.00 6.93
N THR A 333 -17.86 16.28 7.20
CA THR A 333 -16.87 17.24 7.70
C THR A 333 -16.15 16.75 8.96
N ASN A 334 -16.88 16.29 9.99
CA ASN A 334 -16.28 15.84 11.24
C ASN A 334 -15.37 14.60 11.04
N SER A 335 -15.81 13.64 10.22
CA SER A 335 -15.00 12.47 9.85
C SER A 335 -13.76 12.88 9.07
N SER A 336 -13.89 13.85 8.17
CA SER A 336 -12.80 14.34 7.34
C SER A 336 -11.72 15.05 8.17
N ILE A 337 -12.13 15.89 9.13
CA ILE A 337 -11.21 16.58 10.05
C ILE A 337 -10.44 15.54 10.90
N TRP A 338 -11.13 14.54 11.43
CA TRP A 338 -10.48 13.44 12.15
C TRP A 338 -9.44 12.74 11.28
N GLY A 339 -9.81 12.38 10.05
CA GLY A 339 -8.91 11.74 9.10
C GLY A 339 -7.66 12.57 8.83
N LEU A 340 -7.80 13.88 8.57
CA LEU A 340 -6.66 14.78 8.37
C LEU A 340 -5.76 14.86 9.61
N PHE A 341 -6.36 14.99 10.79
CA PHE A 341 -5.63 15.03 12.07
C PHE A 341 -4.78 13.77 12.27
N VAL A 342 -5.37 12.59 12.08
CA VAL A 342 -4.64 11.32 12.25
C VAL A 342 -3.58 11.14 11.17
N CYS A 343 -3.83 11.54 9.91
CA CYS A 343 -2.82 11.55 8.85
C CYS A 343 -1.63 12.46 9.22
N SER A 344 -1.88 13.63 9.78
CA SER A 344 -0.82 14.57 10.20
C SER A 344 0.01 14.00 11.36
N ALA A 345 -0.63 13.34 12.33
CA ALA A 345 0.07 12.66 13.41
C ALA A 345 0.97 11.52 12.90
N TRP A 346 0.48 10.71 11.96
CA TRP A 346 1.28 9.67 11.31
C TRP A 346 2.40 10.23 10.43
N LEU A 347 2.23 11.41 9.80
CA LEU A 347 3.30 12.07 9.06
C LEU A 347 4.44 12.50 9.99
N LEU A 348 4.12 13.10 11.14
CA LEU A 348 5.13 13.47 12.15
C LEU A 348 5.83 12.22 12.71
N TYR A 349 5.09 11.16 12.96
CA TYR A 349 5.66 9.90 13.38
C TYR A 349 6.60 9.33 12.32
N PHE A 350 6.16 9.23 11.06
CA PHE A 350 6.97 8.71 9.96
C PHE A 350 8.27 9.52 9.79
N TYR A 351 8.18 10.84 9.85
CA TYR A 351 9.35 11.72 9.78
C TYR A 351 10.33 11.45 10.92
N GLY A 352 9.87 11.46 12.16
CA GLY A 352 10.74 11.27 13.32
C GLY A 352 11.27 9.84 13.50
N ALA A 353 10.53 8.82 13.04
CA ALA A 353 10.92 7.43 13.19
C ALA A 353 11.77 6.89 12.03
N ASN A 354 11.47 7.31 10.79
CA ASN A 354 12.03 6.67 9.59
C ASN A 354 13.00 7.57 8.79
N LEU A 355 12.95 8.89 8.98
CA LEU A 355 13.73 9.83 8.16
C LEU A 355 14.83 10.57 8.94
N THR A 356 14.66 10.72 10.24
CA THR A 356 15.60 11.38 11.13
C THR A 356 16.26 10.39 12.09
N SER A 357 17.04 10.85 13.03
CA SER A 357 17.80 10.03 13.96
C SER A 357 16.98 9.37 15.08
N GLY A 358 15.74 8.95 14.80
CA GLY A 358 14.98 8.12 15.71
C GLY A 358 14.43 8.87 16.94
N TRP A 359 13.51 9.81 16.74
CA TRP A 359 12.94 10.63 17.84
C TRP A 359 12.25 9.81 18.93
N PHE A 360 11.77 8.61 18.61
CA PHE A 360 10.92 7.81 19.50
C PHE A 360 11.67 6.66 20.18
N GLY A 361 13.01 6.60 20.07
CA GLY A 361 13.84 5.57 20.71
C GLY A 361 13.40 4.17 20.31
N TYR A 362 13.07 3.32 21.27
CA TYR A 362 12.60 1.96 21.00
C TYR A 362 11.29 1.88 20.21
N PHE A 363 10.48 2.94 20.20
CA PHE A 363 9.24 3.01 19.44
C PHE A 363 9.41 3.45 17.98
N ASN A 364 10.62 3.36 17.44
CA ASN A 364 10.85 3.55 16.01
C ASN A 364 10.56 2.24 15.27
N PHE A 365 9.57 2.28 14.39
CA PHE A 365 9.23 1.17 13.50
C PHE A 365 8.83 1.71 12.12
N ASP A 366 8.90 0.87 11.09
CA ASP A 366 8.49 1.27 9.75
C ASP A 366 6.96 1.33 9.64
N SER A 367 6.42 2.55 9.61
CA SER A 367 5.00 2.80 9.45
C SER A 367 4.52 2.72 8.00
N SER A 368 5.43 2.50 7.03
CA SER A 368 5.07 2.26 5.63
C SER A 368 4.79 0.78 5.33
N GLU A 369 5.26 -0.13 6.17
CA GLU A 369 5.21 -1.58 5.92
C GLU A 369 4.34 -2.32 6.95
N LEU A 370 4.58 -2.12 8.24
CA LEU A 370 3.91 -2.89 9.29
C LEU A 370 2.38 -2.76 9.33
N PRO A 371 1.76 -1.58 9.08
CA PRO A 371 0.30 -1.49 8.97
C PRO A 371 -0.28 -2.35 7.84
N ILE A 372 0.44 -2.45 6.70
CA ILE A 372 -0.01 -3.26 5.58
C ILE A 372 0.10 -4.74 5.91
N VAL A 373 1.22 -5.18 6.52
CA VAL A 373 1.35 -6.58 6.92
C VAL A 373 0.30 -6.96 7.96
N THR A 374 -0.08 -6.05 8.85
CA THR A 374 -1.12 -6.29 9.85
C THR A 374 -2.46 -6.62 9.22
N ILE A 375 -2.82 -5.98 8.09
CA ILE A 375 -4.09 -6.29 7.42
C ILE A 375 -4.12 -7.74 6.91
N TYR A 376 -2.98 -8.29 6.45
CA TYR A 376 -2.88 -9.71 6.08
C TYR A 376 -3.12 -10.63 7.29
N GLY A 377 -2.61 -10.26 8.46
CA GLY A 377 -2.95 -10.95 9.71
C GLY A 377 -4.44 -10.91 10.03
N LEU A 378 -5.10 -9.77 9.79
CA LEU A 378 -6.53 -9.60 9.98
C LEU A 378 -7.40 -10.31 8.93
N TYR A 379 -6.85 -10.73 7.79
CA TYR A 379 -7.56 -11.58 6.82
C TYR A 379 -7.65 -13.05 7.27
N ILE A 380 -6.71 -13.53 8.09
CA ILE A 380 -6.64 -14.93 8.52
C ILE A 380 -7.96 -15.42 9.13
N PRO A 381 -8.56 -14.77 10.15
CA PRO A 381 -9.83 -15.20 10.71
C PRO A 381 -10.97 -15.20 9.68
N ILE A 382 -10.97 -14.23 8.75
CA ILE A 382 -11.99 -14.12 7.70
C ILE A 382 -11.97 -15.37 6.81
N PHE A 383 -10.78 -15.80 6.38
CA PHE A 383 -10.63 -16.97 5.50
C PHE A 383 -10.93 -18.29 6.22
N ILE A 384 -10.51 -18.42 7.50
CA ILE A 384 -10.83 -19.62 8.31
C ILE A 384 -12.34 -19.76 8.50
N ILE A 385 -13.02 -18.68 8.89
CA ILE A 385 -14.46 -18.72 9.15
C ILE A 385 -15.25 -18.91 7.85
N TRP A 386 -14.74 -18.38 6.72
CA TRP A 386 -15.31 -18.67 5.40
C TRP A 386 -15.37 -20.17 5.13
N MET A 387 -14.28 -20.91 5.30
CA MET A 387 -14.24 -22.37 5.09
C MET A 387 -15.26 -23.12 5.97
N ILE A 388 -15.47 -22.65 7.19
CA ILE A 388 -16.40 -23.27 8.15
C ILE A 388 -17.85 -23.00 7.77
N LYS A 389 -18.17 -21.75 7.40
CA LYS A 389 -19.56 -21.31 7.16
C LYS A 389 -20.08 -21.70 5.77
N GLU A 390 -19.24 -21.64 4.75
CA GLU A 390 -19.69 -21.73 3.36
C GLU A 390 -19.77 -23.19 2.85
N LYS A 391 -20.67 -23.96 3.46
CA LYS A 391 -20.82 -25.42 3.19
C LYS A 391 -21.36 -25.75 1.79
N GLU A 392 -22.03 -24.79 1.14
CA GLU A 392 -22.66 -24.95 -0.18
C GLU A 392 -21.67 -24.80 -1.35
N LEU A 393 -20.46 -24.27 -1.08
CA LEU A 393 -19.47 -24.03 -2.12
C LEU A 393 -18.69 -25.29 -2.45
N GLY A 394 -18.34 -25.44 -3.73
CA GLY A 394 -17.46 -26.51 -4.19
C GLY A 394 -16.05 -26.41 -3.57
N PHE A 395 -15.31 -27.53 -3.59
CA PHE A 395 -14.00 -27.69 -2.94
C PHE A 395 -13.02 -26.53 -3.22
N VAL A 396 -12.92 -26.08 -4.48
CA VAL A 396 -11.97 -25.01 -4.86
C VAL A 396 -12.26 -23.71 -4.12
N LYS A 397 -13.52 -23.23 -4.13
CA LYS A 397 -13.90 -21.94 -3.52
C LYS A 397 -14.01 -22.01 -2.00
N ARG A 398 -14.26 -23.22 -1.46
CA ARG A 398 -14.42 -23.41 -0.02
C ARG A 398 -13.11 -23.69 0.69
N PHE A 399 -12.22 -24.49 0.10
CA PHE A 399 -10.99 -24.95 0.75
C PHE A 399 -9.73 -24.54 0.02
N LEU A 400 -9.59 -24.81 -1.28
CA LEU A 400 -8.32 -24.57 -1.99
C LEU A 400 -7.93 -23.09 -1.98
N LEU A 401 -8.80 -22.18 -2.43
CA LEU A 401 -8.49 -20.75 -2.47
C LEU A 401 -8.25 -20.16 -1.07
N PRO A 402 -9.10 -20.41 -0.04
CA PRO A 402 -8.82 -19.90 1.30
C PRO A 402 -7.52 -20.45 1.90
N VAL A 403 -7.19 -21.74 1.70
CA VAL A 403 -5.95 -22.32 2.22
C VAL A 403 -4.73 -21.67 1.57
N LEU A 404 -4.74 -21.46 0.25
CA LEU A 404 -3.67 -20.74 -0.43
C LEU A 404 -3.56 -19.28 0.03
N ALA A 405 -4.68 -18.60 0.22
CA ALA A 405 -4.70 -17.24 0.77
C ALA A 405 -4.24 -17.19 2.23
N LEU A 406 -4.56 -18.20 3.05
CA LEU A 406 -4.04 -18.35 4.42
C LEU A 406 -2.53 -18.56 4.43
N ALA A 407 -2.00 -19.40 3.53
CA ALA A 407 -0.56 -19.60 3.39
C ALA A 407 0.13 -18.28 2.98
N ALA A 408 -0.48 -17.52 2.06
CA ALA A 408 0.01 -16.20 1.66
C ALA A 408 0.05 -15.22 2.84
N CYS A 409 -1.06 -15.11 3.59
CA CYS A 409 -1.13 -14.25 4.78
C CYS A 409 -0.13 -14.67 5.85
N GLY A 410 -0.02 -15.97 6.13
CA GLY A 410 0.94 -16.51 7.10
C GLY A 410 2.38 -16.23 6.72
N PHE A 411 2.72 -16.37 5.42
CA PHE A 411 4.04 -16.04 4.91
C PHE A 411 4.36 -14.54 5.07
N MET A 412 3.40 -13.65 4.76
CA MET A 412 3.60 -12.19 4.92
C MET A 412 3.84 -11.81 6.39
N VAL A 413 3.03 -12.36 7.31
CA VAL A 413 3.20 -12.12 8.75
C VAL A 413 4.56 -12.68 9.22
N PHE A 414 4.94 -13.87 8.78
CA PHE A 414 6.25 -14.47 9.10
C PHE A 414 7.40 -13.60 8.58
N ALA A 415 7.35 -13.16 7.31
CA ALA A 415 8.36 -12.31 6.71
C ALA A 415 8.55 -11.00 7.48
N ALA A 416 7.43 -10.37 7.91
CA ALA A 416 7.50 -9.16 8.71
C ALA A 416 8.08 -9.38 10.12
N ILE A 417 7.72 -10.46 10.79
CA ILE A 417 8.31 -10.82 12.10
C ILE A 417 9.81 -11.07 11.92
N TYR A 418 10.22 -11.71 10.84
CA TYR A 418 11.62 -11.96 10.55
C TYR A 418 12.37 -10.66 10.27
N ALA A 419 11.86 -9.82 9.36
CA ALA A 419 12.51 -8.58 8.92
C ALA A 419 12.55 -7.48 10.00
N HIS A 420 11.44 -7.29 10.73
CA HIS A 420 11.29 -6.21 11.71
C HIS A 420 11.37 -6.67 13.18
N GLY A 421 11.51 -7.97 13.42
CA GLY A 421 11.64 -8.56 14.75
C GLY A 421 12.95 -9.33 14.94
N ILE A 422 13.07 -10.48 14.28
CA ILE A 422 14.17 -11.41 14.51
C ILE A 422 15.52 -10.80 14.08
N THR A 423 15.60 -10.29 12.85
CA THR A 423 16.87 -9.73 12.32
C THR A 423 17.36 -8.52 13.12
N PRO A 424 16.54 -7.49 13.41
CA PRO A 424 16.95 -6.36 14.24
C PRO A 424 17.33 -6.78 15.67
N TYR A 425 16.62 -7.76 16.25
CA TYR A 425 16.91 -8.27 17.59
C TYR A 425 18.29 -8.97 17.63
N LEU A 426 18.58 -9.83 16.65
CA LEU A 426 19.87 -10.55 16.60
C LEU A 426 21.05 -9.60 16.38
N ASN A 427 20.87 -8.61 15.49
CA ASN A 427 21.90 -7.59 15.23
C ASN A 427 22.16 -6.70 16.45
N ALA A 428 21.12 -6.23 17.12
CA ALA A 428 21.24 -5.41 18.34
C ALA A 428 21.88 -6.21 19.49
N LYS A 429 21.47 -7.48 19.66
CA LYS A 429 22.03 -8.36 20.69
C LYS A 429 23.54 -8.61 20.49
N ALA A 430 24.03 -8.69 19.26
CA ALA A 430 25.45 -8.83 18.98
C ALA A 430 26.25 -7.61 19.47
N ASN A 431 25.64 -6.44 19.58
CA ASN A 431 26.22 -5.20 20.09
C ASN A 431 25.88 -4.91 21.57
N GLY A 432 25.21 -5.84 22.27
CA GLY A 432 24.76 -5.64 23.66
C GLY A 432 23.53 -4.73 23.79
N GLU A 433 22.81 -4.48 22.70
CA GLU A 433 21.63 -3.63 22.63
C GLU A 433 20.35 -4.44 22.46
N PHE A 434 19.19 -3.77 22.55
CA PHE A 434 17.88 -4.35 22.27
C PHE A 434 17.18 -3.57 21.16
N SER A 435 16.74 -4.26 20.10
CA SER A 435 15.89 -3.69 19.06
C SER A 435 14.88 -4.74 18.56
N CYS A 436 13.61 -4.41 18.60
CA CYS A 436 12.54 -5.26 18.09
C CYS A 436 11.37 -4.39 17.57
N PRO A 437 11.51 -3.71 16.43
CA PRO A 437 10.52 -2.76 15.91
C PRO A 437 9.10 -3.33 15.82
N VAL A 438 8.95 -4.60 15.42
CA VAL A 438 7.62 -5.22 15.31
C VAL A 438 6.92 -5.33 16.67
N LEU A 439 7.65 -5.56 17.77
CA LEU A 439 7.08 -5.63 19.11
C LEU A 439 6.51 -4.27 19.52
N PHE A 440 7.27 -3.21 19.31
CA PHE A 440 6.83 -1.85 19.65
C PHE A 440 5.66 -1.39 18.79
N TYR A 441 5.66 -1.75 17.50
CA TYR A 441 4.49 -1.57 16.65
C TYR A 441 3.25 -2.29 17.20
N LEU A 442 3.37 -3.55 17.61
CA LEU A 442 2.26 -4.32 18.18
C LEU A 442 1.72 -3.73 19.48
N ILE A 443 2.60 -3.10 20.30
CA ILE A 443 2.17 -2.35 21.48
C ILE A 443 1.30 -1.15 21.07
N ILE A 444 1.75 -0.32 20.13
CA ILE A 444 0.98 0.83 19.63
C ILE A 444 -0.34 0.36 18.99
N PHE A 445 -0.28 -0.70 18.17
CA PHE A 445 -1.47 -1.33 17.60
C PHE A 445 -2.46 -1.74 18.68
N ALA A 446 -1.99 -2.46 19.71
CA ALA A 446 -2.84 -2.91 20.84
C ALA A 446 -3.47 -1.73 21.59
N VAL A 447 -2.70 -0.67 21.86
CA VAL A 447 -3.22 0.56 22.52
C VAL A 447 -4.33 1.19 21.68
N ILE A 448 -4.13 1.36 20.37
CA ILE A 448 -5.15 1.95 19.49
C ILE A 448 -6.40 1.05 19.43
N MET A 449 -6.23 -0.29 19.39
CA MET A 449 -7.34 -1.23 19.39
C MET A 449 -8.10 -1.24 20.72
N LEU A 450 -7.40 -1.10 21.85
CA LEU A 450 -8.01 -0.94 23.18
C LEU A 450 -8.81 0.36 23.30
N VAL A 451 -8.29 1.47 22.79
CA VAL A 451 -9.07 2.73 22.69
C VAL A 451 -10.35 2.47 21.89
N GLY A 452 -10.26 1.76 20.75
CA GLY A 452 -11.42 1.35 19.97
C GLY A 452 -12.45 0.54 20.78
N ALA A 453 -11.98 -0.35 21.66
CA ALA A 453 -12.85 -1.15 22.52
C ALA A 453 -13.59 -0.27 23.57
N PHE A 454 -12.88 0.68 24.18
CA PHE A 454 -13.49 1.58 25.17
C PHE A 454 -14.51 2.56 24.58
N VAL A 455 -14.26 3.04 23.35
CA VAL A 455 -15.18 3.99 22.70
C VAL A 455 -16.29 3.32 21.91
N LYS A 456 -16.28 2.00 21.82
CA LYS A 456 -17.36 1.23 21.20
C LYS A 456 -18.61 1.33 22.06
N LYS A 457 -19.60 2.13 21.62
CA LYS A 457 -20.88 2.17 22.32
C LYS A 457 -21.58 0.82 22.26
N PRO A 458 -22.06 0.26 23.39
CA PRO A 458 -22.95 -0.88 23.34
C PRO A 458 -24.22 -0.49 22.59
N LYS A 459 -24.72 -1.38 21.74
CA LYS A 459 -26.03 -1.16 21.11
C LYS A 459 -27.06 -0.95 22.22
N LYS A 460 -27.76 0.21 22.18
CA LYS A 460 -29.05 0.30 22.84
C LYS A 460 -29.92 -0.83 22.27
N LYS A 461 -30.34 -1.73 23.16
CA LYS A 461 -31.30 -2.80 22.84
C LYS A 461 -32.62 -2.21 22.37
#